data_bc7cc599c06e2eea8b802e6158c2d0a3
#
_entry.id   bc7cc599c06e2eea8b802e6158c2d0a3
#
_cell.length_a   1.000
_cell.length_b   1.000
_cell.length_c   1.000
_cell.angle_alpha   90.00
_cell.angle_beta   90.00
_cell.angle_gamma   90.00
#
_symmetry.space_group_name_H-M   'P 1'
#
loop_
_entity.id
_entity.type
_entity.pdbx_description
1 polymer ?
#
loop_
_entity_poly.entity_id
_entity_poly.type
_entity_poly.pdbx_seq_one_letter_code
_entity_poly.pdbx_strand_id
1 'polypeptide(L)'
;WFHFNDNGAMSTGWISPNGHWYYLSDNGAMTTGWARVDGSWYYFDTTGAMRSSTWVSNGGQWFYLEGSGAMAAGKWISPDGHWYYADRTGAMVTGWKQIDGAWYFFHGNGVMASGWQQISGAWYYLGGNGAMTTGWQQIGGAWYYFNSDGAMATKKWIEGTFYVDDSGAMLVSTTRTIDGWNYTFDGNGRWITVNNGGYSCPAWAPIKGNASSKIYHRPGNQSYDITKPEACFSTGTQAEAAGYHAAKR
;
A
#
# COMPACT_ATOMS: atom_id res chain seq x y z
N TRP A 1 -41.47 20.33 21.81
CA TRP A 1 -42.07 19.19 22.51
C TRP A 1 -41.48 19.07 23.89
N PHE A 2 -42.36 18.75 24.89
CA PHE A 2 -42.03 18.49 26.29
C PHE A 2 -42.63 17.14 26.67
N HIS A 3 -42.03 16.44 27.58
CA HIS A 3 -42.52 15.17 28.14
C HIS A 3 -42.76 15.36 29.64
N PHE A 4 -43.89 14.87 30.09
CA PHE A 4 -44.22 14.82 31.52
C PHE A 4 -44.30 13.37 31.94
N ASN A 5 -43.73 13.05 33.07
CA ASN A 5 -43.79 11.72 33.64
C ASN A 5 -45.17 11.44 34.27
N ASP A 6 -45.41 10.23 34.75
CA ASP A 6 -46.69 9.80 35.30
C ASP A 6 -47.14 10.64 36.51
N ASN A 7 -46.21 11.34 37.15
CA ASN A 7 -46.53 12.26 38.28
C ASN A 7 -46.79 13.72 37.81
N GLY A 8 -46.82 13.97 36.53
CA GLY A 8 -47.03 15.29 35.93
C GLY A 8 -45.78 16.17 35.99
N ALA A 9 -44.62 15.70 36.46
CA ALA A 9 -43.37 16.48 36.45
C ALA A 9 -42.76 16.47 35.05
N MET A 10 -42.23 17.62 34.62
CA MET A 10 -41.49 17.74 33.36
C MET A 10 -40.22 16.87 33.40
N SER A 11 -40.04 16.06 32.38
CA SER A 11 -38.85 15.22 32.21
C SER A 11 -37.70 16.04 31.60
N THR A 12 -36.45 15.67 31.98
CA THR A 12 -35.19 16.19 31.39
C THR A 12 -34.24 15.00 31.18
N GLY A 13 -33.22 15.21 30.36
CA GLY A 13 -32.24 14.14 30.06
C GLY A 13 -32.80 13.06 29.13
N TRP A 14 -32.24 11.86 29.23
CA TRP A 14 -32.59 10.73 28.36
C TRP A 14 -33.94 10.11 28.76
N ILE A 15 -34.82 9.92 27.77
CA ILE A 15 -36.10 9.20 27.93
C ILE A 15 -36.33 8.23 26.77
N SER A 16 -37.12 7.18 27.00
CA SER A 16 -37.51 6.21 25.98
C SER A 16 -38.97 5.78 26.13
N PRO A 17 -39.94 6.66 25.88
CA PRO A 17 -41.36 6.38 26.14
C PRO A 17 -42.01 5.39 25.17
N ASN A 18 -41.46 5.20 23.98
CA ASN A 18 -42.02 4.36 22.91
C ASN A 18 -40.99 3.44 22.24
N GLY A 19 -39.91 3.11 22.95
CA GLY A 19 -38.82 2.27 22.43
C GLY A 19 -37.78 3.04 21.60
N HIS A 20 -37.98 4.35 21.35
CA HIS A 20 -37.01 5.25 20.77
C HIS A 20 -36.40 6.13 21.85
N TRP A 21 -35.11 6.42 21.75
CA TRP A 21 -34.43 7.31 22.67
C TRP A 21 -34.58 8.77 22.23
N TYR A 22 -34.86 9.64 23.20
CA TYR A 22 -34.96 11.09 23.06
C TYR A 22 -34.09 11.75 24.13
N TYR A 23 -33.64 12.96 23.87
CA TYR A 23 -32.97 13.78 24.88
C TYR A 23 -33.69 15.08 25.07
N LEU A 24 -34.05 15.37 26.30
CA LEU A 24 -34.66 16.60 26.71
C LEU A 24 -33.62 17.47 27.44
N SER A 25 -33.44 18.68 26.98
CA SER A 25 -32.54 19.66 27.63
C SER A 25 -32.99 20.02 29.05
N ASP A 26 -32.17 20.72 29.79
CA ASP A 26 -32.48 21.09 31.19
C ASP A 26 -33.78 21.89 31.35
N ASN A 27 -34.21 22.59 30.31
CA ASN A 27 -35.51 23.31 30.30
C ASN A 27 -36.66 22.42 29.77
N GLY A 28 -36.43 21.10 29.62
CA GLY A 28 -37.41 20.12 29.14
C GLY A 28 -37.67 20.13 27.65
N ALA A 29 -37.01 20.97 26.87
CA ALA A 29 -37.23 21.00 25.41
C ALA A 29 -36.60 19.81 24.73
N MET A 30 -37.35 19.17 23.82
CA MET A 30 -36.87 18.04 23.00
C MET A 30 -35.75 18.48 22.05
N THR A 31 -34.66 17.75 22.07
CA THR A 31 -33.49 17.96 21.19
C THR A 31 -33.74 17.39 19.80
N THR A 32 -33.32 18.11 18.75
CA THR A 32 -33.29 17.66 17.36
C THR A 32 -31.96 18.07 16.73
N GLY A 33 -31.53 17.34 15.68
CA GLY A 33 -30.24 17.57 15.05
C GLY A 33 -29.06 17.06 15.89
N TRP A 34 -27.88 17.62 15.67
CA TRP A 34 -26.69 17.27 16.41
C TRP A 34 -26.67 17.86 17.81
N ALA A 35 -26.41 17.04 18.80
CA ALA A 35 -26.22 17.49 20.18
C ALA A 35 -25.08 16.74 20.89
N ARG A 36 -24.38 17.41 21.77
CA ARG A 36 -23.35 16.82 22.61
C ARG A 36 -23.91 16.56 23.99
N VAL A 37 -23.97 15.28 24.38
CA VAL A 37 -24.47 14.84 25.67
C VAL A 37 -23.38 14.03 26.35
N ASP A 38 -23.03 14.36 27.58
CA ASP A 38 -22.00 13.67 28.40
C ASP A 38 -20.69 13.43 27.64
N GLY A 39 -20.27 14.42 26.85
CA GLY A 39 -19.01 14.37 26.10
C GLY A 39 -19.09 13.71 24.73
N SER A 40 -20.15 12.97 24.39
CA SER A 40 -20.36 12.30 23.11
C SER A 40 -21.34 13.05 22.22
N TRP A 41 -21.14 12.96 20.89
CA TRP A 41 -22.08 13.54 19.93
C TRP A 41 -23.15 12.52 19.56
N TYR A 42 -24.40 12.96 19.45
CA TYR A 42 -25.59 12.23 19.03
C TYR A 42 -26.31 13.00 17.95
N TYR A 43 -27.12 12.29 17.16
CA TYR A 43 -27.98 12.92 16.19
C TYR A 43 -29.44 12.48 16.44
N PHE A 44 -30.32 13.46 16.56
CA PHE A 44 -31.76 13.29 16.74
C PHE A 44 -32.44 13.76 15.46
N ASP A 45 -33.33 12.95 14.92
CA ASP A 45 -34.06 13.31 13.71
C ASP A 45 -35.12 14.42 13.99
N THR A 46 -35.87 14.78 12.97
CA THR A 46 -36.90 15.86 13.09
C THR A 46 -38.03 15.52 14.06
N THR A 47 -38.20 14.23 14.40
CA THR A 47 -39.17 13.79 15.42
C THR A 47 -38.56 13.77 16.82
N GLY A 48 -37.30 14.09 16.96
CA GLY A 48 -36.51 14.00 18.19
C GLY A 48 -35.98 12.60 18.49
N ALA A 49 -36.24 11.60 17.66
CA ALA A 49 -35.76 10.24 17.88
C ALA A 49 -34.26 10.14 17.59
N MET A 50 -33.49 9.60 18.56
CA MET A 50 -32.06 9.34 18.41
C MET A 50 -31.78 8.33 17.28
N ARG A 51 -30.89 8.66 16.39
CA ARG A 51 -30.40 7.75 15.35
C ARG A 51 -29.25 6.91 15.90
N SER A 52 -29.22 5.63 15.53
CA SER A 52 -28.16 4.68 15.91
C SER A 52 -27.92 3.67 14.80
N SER A 53 -26.74 3.02 14.80
CA SER A 53 -26.31 2.02 13.82
C SER A 53 -26.51 2.50 12.38
N THR A 54 -26.18 3.76 12.09
CA THR A 54 -26.45 4.36 10.77
C THR A 54 -25.49 5.48 10.43
N TRP A 55 -25.35 5.73 9.15
CA TRP A 55 -24.64 6.89 8.62
C TRP A 55 -25.56 8.11 8.55
N VAL A 56 -25.01 9.25 8.93
CA VAL A 56 -25.67 10.58 8.83
C VAL A 56 -24.77 11.51 8.05
N SER A 57 -25.33 12.17 7.04
CA SER A 57 -24.60 13.22 6.30
C SER A 57 -24.89 14.59 6.88
N ASN A 58 -23.84 15.39 7.06
CA ASN A 58 -23.94 16.77 7.47
C ASN A 58 -22.84 17.61 6.79
N GLY A 59 -23.22 18.68 6.10
CA GLY A 59 -22.28 19.56 5.42
C GLY A 59 -21.39 18.86 4.37
N GLY A 60 -21.88 17.78 3.71
CA GLY A 60 -21.12 17.01 2.73
C GLY A 60 -20.16 15.99 3.33
N GLN A 61 -20.11 15.86 4.65
CA GLN A 61 -19.35 14.83 5.36
C GLN A 61 -20.29 13.75 5.91
N TRP A 62 -19.77 12.53 6.04
CA TRP A 62 -20.49 11.40 6.60
C TRP A 62 -19.97 11.07 8.01
N PHE A 63 -20.90 10.78 8.90
CA PHE A 63 -20.65 10.41 10.30
C PHE A 63 -21.39 9.11 10.61
N TYR A 64 -20.76 8.20 11.33
CA TYR A 64 -21.41 6.96 11.75
C TYR A 64 -21.85 7.06 13.21
N LEU A 65 -23.09 6.72 13.46
CA LEU A 65 -23.65 6.59 14.80
C LEU A 65 -23.67 5.11 15.18
N GLU A 66 -23.01 4.77 16.27
CA GLU A 66 -22.88 3.43 16.79
C GLU A 66 -24.24 2.90 17.32
N GLY A 67 -24.30 1.62 17.75
CA GLY A 67 -25.49 1.05 18.35
C GLY A 67 -25.99 1.79 19.60
N SER A 68 -25.11 2.45 20.32
CA SER A 68 -25.44 3.34 21.44
C SER A 68 -26.03 4.68 21.03
N GLY A 69 -26.00 5.03 19.73
CA GLY A 69 -26.31 6.35 19.20
C GLY A 69 -25.14 7.32 19.22
N ALA A 70 -24.08 7.05 19.95
CA ALA A 70 -22.90 7.89 20.01
C ALA A 70 -22.17 7.91 18.65
N MET A 71 -21.69 9.10 18.23
CA MET A 71 -20.90 9.25 17.00
C MET A 71 -19.52 8.59 17.17
N ALA A 72 -19.15 7.71 16.23
CA ALA A 72 -17.81 7.17 16.15
C ALA A 72 -16.80 8.27 15.83
N ALA A 73 -15.68 8.33 16.56
CA ALA A 73 -14.61 9.29 16.32
C ALA A 73 -13.25 8.70 16.69
N GLY A 74 -12.22 8.95 15.84
CA GLY A 74 -10.86 8.49 16.04
C GLY A 74 -10.71 6.97 16.02
N LYS A 75 -11.55 6.24 15.28
CA LYS A 75 -11.59 4.77 15.33
C LYS A 75 -11.99 4.11 14.01
N TRP A 76 -11.63 2.85 13.90
CA TRP A 76 -12.09 1.96 12.85
C TRP A 76 -13.52 1.50 13.12
N ILE A 77 -14.34 1.39 12.05
CA ILE A 77 -15.73 0.90 12.10
C ILE A 77 -15.99 -0.05 10.93
N SER A 78 -16.85 -1.04 11.15
CA SER A 78 -17.23 -2.01 10.12
C SER A 78 -18.72 -2.37 10.24
N PRO A 79 -19.63 -1.47 9.84
CA PRO A 79 -21.07 -1.66 10.04
C PRO A 79 -21.70 -2.66 9.07
N ASP A 80 -21.09 -2.90 7.92
CA ASP A 80 -21.61 -3.69 6.80
C ASP A 80 -20.59 -4.73 6.28
N GLY A 81 -19.58 -5.04 7.09
CA GLY A 81 -18.50 -5.95 6.71
C GLY A 81 -17.34 -5.29 5.96
N HIS A 82 -17.47 -4.03 5.57
CA HIS A 82 -16.38 -3.22 5.04
C HIS A 82 -15.76 -2.34 6.14
N TRP A 83 -14.45 -2.07 6.00
CA TRP A 83 -13.76 -1.23 6.96
C TRP A 83 -13.79 0.23 6.53
N TYR A 84 -14.08 1.10 7.49
CA TYR A 84 -14.06 2.55 7.40
C TYR A 84 -13.25 3.13 8.55
N TYR A 85 -12.83 4.37 8.44
CA TYR A 85 -12.23 5.09 9.54
C TYR A 85 -12.94 6.43 9.76
N ALA A 86 -13.41 6.65 10.97
CA ALA A 86 -13.89 7.94 11.41
C ALA A 86 -12.70 8.70 12.04
N ASP A 87 -12.38 9.86 11.55
CA ASP A 87 -11.31 10.67 12.12
C ASP A 87 -11.67 11.21 13.52
N ARG A 88 -10.79 11.98 14.12
CA ARG A 88 -11.01 12.53 15.47
C ARG A 88 -12.21 13.49 15.55
N THR A 89 -12.65 14.05 14.44
CA THR A 89 -13.87 14.88 14.36
C THR A 89 -15.12 14.05 14.15
N GLY A 90 -14.98 12.75 13.91
CA GLY A 90 -16.04 11.81 13.55
C GLY A 90 -16.30 11.72 12.05
N ALA A 91 -15.63 12.54 11.22
CA ALA A 91 -15.84 12.52 9.79
C ALA A 91 -15.25 11.24 9.16
N MET A 92 -16.02 10.62 8.25
CA MET A 92 -15.59 9.48 7.45
C MET A 92 -14.41 9.88 6.57
N VAL A 93 -13.31 9.13 6.67
CA VAL A 93 -12.10 9.36 5.88
C VAL A 93 -12.27 8.85 4.46
N THR A 94 -11.74 9.59 3.49
CA THR A 94 -11.57 9.19 2.08
C THR A 94 -10.16 9.54 1.62
N GLY A 95 -9.66 8.86 0.57
CA GLY A 95 -8.30 9.06 0.07
C GLY A 95 -7.23 8.48 1.00
N TRP A 96 -6.01 8.99 0.88
CA TRP A 96 -4.88 8.54 1.69
C TRP A 96 -4.96 9.07 3.12
N LYS A 97 -4.73 8.19 4.08
CA LYS A 97 -4.67 8.53 5.51
C LYS A 97 -3.61 7.73 6.23
N GLN A 98 -2.79 8.40 7.03
CA GLN A 98 -1.89 7.73 7.95
C GLN A 98 -2.60 7.50 9.29
N ILE A 99 -2.62 6.24 9.75
CA ILE A 99 -3.24 5.82 11.01
C ILE A 99 -2.21 4.93 11.73
N ASP A 100 -1.83 5.29 12.93
CA ASP A 100 -0.88 4.56 13.78
C ASP A 100 0.44 4.20 13.04
N GLY A 101 0.93 5.14 12.21
CA GLY A 101 2.19 5.01 11.47
C GLY A 101 2.08 4.30 10.12
N ALA A 102 1.00 3.59 9.80
CA ALA A 102 0.77 2.96 8.51
C ALA A 102 -0.12 3.82 7.59
N TRP A 103 0.13 3.75 6.28
CA TRP A 103 -0.71 4.41 5.29
C TRP A 103 -1.82 3.49 4.81
N TYR A 104 -3.02 4.05 4.68
CA TYR A 104 -4.23 3.40 4.17
C TYR A 104 -4.84 4.25 3.07
N PHE A 105 -5.57 3.62 2.18
CA PHE A 105 -6.35 4.33 1.17
C PHE A 105 -7.82 3.96 1.32
N PHE A 106 -8.68 4.98 1.32
CA PHE A 106 -10.12 4.83 1.39
C PHE A 106 -10.74 5.34 0.08
N HIS A 107 -11.61 4.55 -0.51
CA HIS A 107 -12.36 4.97 -1.70
C HIS A 107 -13.25 6.19 -1.41
N GLY A 108 -13.81 6.81 -2.45
CA GLY A 108 -14.71 7.96 -2.29
C GLY A 108 -15.96 7.68 -1.46
N ASN A 109 -16.37 6.41 -1.35
CA ASN A 109 -17.45 5.97 -0.46
C ASN A 109 -16.98 5.61 0.96
N GLY A 110 -15.72 5.86 1.30
CA GLY A 110 -15.13 5.61 2.61
C GLY A 110 -14.66 4.17 2.86
N VAL A 111 -14.89 3.23 1.94
CA VAL A 111 -14.43 1.84 2.11
C VAL A 111 -12.92 1.76 2.01
N MET A 112 -12.28 1.12 2.99
CA MET A 112 -10.85 0.84 2.99
C MET A 112 -10.48 -0.07 1.81
N ALA A 113 -9.49 0.34 1.03
CA ALA A 113 -8.95 -0.45 -0.06
C ALA A 113 -8.00 -1.54 0.44
N SER A 114 -7.92 -2.65 -0.30
CA SER A 114 -6.94 -3.73 -0.13
C SER A 114 -6.54 -4.32 -1.47
N GLY A 115 -5.41 -5.05 -1.52
CA GLY A 115 -4.88 -5.61 -2.75
C GLY A 115 -4.28 -4.56 -3.69
N TRP A 116 -4.25 -4.87 -4.97
CA TRP A 116 -3.76 -3.97 -6.00
C TRP A 116 -4.68 -2.77 -6.21
N GLN A 117 -4.11 -1.57 -6.19
CA GLN A 117 -4.83 -0.32 -6.44
C GLN A 117 -4.05 0.55 -7.41
N GLN A 118 -4.74 1.09 -8.41
CA GLN A 118 -4.18 2.14 -9.26
C GLN A 118 -4.71 3.50 -8.80
N ILE A 119 -3.83 4.34 -8.27
CA ILE A 119 -4.21 5.62 -7.67
C ILE A 119 -3.36 6.70 -8.35
N SER A 120 -4.02 7.67 -8.98
CA SER A 120 -3.36 8.78 -9.72
C SER A 120 -2.30 8.29 -10.71
N GLY A 121 -2.56 7.16 -11.40
CA GLY A 121 -1.69 6.59 -12.42
C GLY A 121 -0.56 5.68 -11.91
N ALA A 122 -0.28 5.63 -10.62
CA ALA A 122 0.68 4.72 -10.02
C ALA A 122 0.00 3.49 -9.42
N TRP A 123 0.68 2.34 -9.43
CA TRP A 123 0.22 1.14 -8.79
C TRP A 123 0.74 1.04 -7.36
N TYR A 124 -0.14 0.64 -6.46
CA TYR A 124 0.12 0.37 -5.04
C TYR A 124 -0.37 -1.02 -4.70
N TYR A 125 0.18 -1.60 -3.66
CA TYR A 125 -0.36 -2.81 -3.05
C TYR A 125 -0.66 -2.56 -1.57
N LEU A 126 -1.92 -2.73 -1.22
CA LEU A 126 -2.41 -2.62 0.15
C LEU A 126 -2.61 -4.04 0.69
N GLY A 127 -1.97 -4.36 1.79
CA GLY A 127 -2.08 -5.69 2.40
C GLY A 127 -3.52 -6.08 2.71
N GLY A 128 -3.75 -7.33 3.11
CA GLY A 128 -5.09 -7.79 3.51
C GLY A 128 -5.69 -7.01 4.68
N ASN A 129 -4.85 -6.36 5.48
CA ASN A 129 -5.24 -5.44 6.55
C ASN A 129 -5.41 -3.99 6.08
N GLY A 130 -5.27 -3.71 4.78
CA GLY A 130 -5.38 -2.39 4.17
C GLY A 130 -4.11 -1.53 4.26
N ALA A 131 -3.06 -1.96 4.98
CA ALA A 131 -1.84 -1.18 5.11
C ALA A 131 -1.04 -1.17 3.79
N MET A 132 -0.56 0.02 3.37
CA MET A 132 0.30 0.21 2.21
C MET A 132 1.63 -0.51 2.40
N THR A 133 2.05 -1.27 1.38
CA THR A 133 3.33 -1.98 1.40
C THR A 133 4.44 -1.16 0.75
N THR A 134 5.70 -1.40 1.18
CA THR A 134 6.93 -0.84 0.60
C THR A 134 7.99 -1.92 0.50
N GLY A 135 9.04 -1.68 -0.29
CA GLY A 135 10.10 -2.66 -0.51
C GLY A 135 9.66 -3.85 -1.34
N TRP A 136 10.36 -4.97 -1.21
CA TRP A 136 10.06 -6.19 -1.94
C TRP A 136 8.83 -6.92 -1.41
N GLN A 137 7.92 -7.29 -2.32
CA GLN A 137 6.72 -8.08 -2.02
C GLN A 137 6.54 -9.20 -3.03
N GLN A 138 6.22 -10.40 -2.56
CA GLN A 138 5.83 -11.50 -3.44
C GLN A 138 4.31 -11.57 -3.53
N ILE A 139 3.77 -11.36 -4.72
CA ILE A 139 2.33 -11.30 -4.96
C ILE A 139 1.99 -12.18 -6.15
N GLY A 140 1.12 -13.16 -5.96
CA GLY A 140 0.74 -14.08 -7.04
C GLY A 140 1.91 -14.88 -7.64
N GLY A 141 2.99 -15.12 -6.85
CA GLY A 141 4.18 -15.85 -7.29
C GLY A 141 5.27 -14.99 -7.94
N ALA A 142 4.99 -13.73 -8.31
CA ALA A 142 5.99 -12.80 -8.82
C ALA A 142 6.46 -11.83 -7.72
N TRP A 143 7.71 -11.35 -7.85
CA TRP A 143 8.26 -10.33 -6.96
C TRP A 143 8.09 -8.95 -7.57
N TYR A 144 7.65 -8.00 -6.74
CA TYR A 144 7.49 -6.58 -7.06
C TYR A 144 8.22 -5.72 -6.04
N TYR A 145 8.67 -4.56 -6.47
CA TYR A 145 9.29 -3.60 -5.57
C TYR A 145 8.46 -2.32 -5.47
N PHE A 146 8.13 -1.93 -4.25
CA PHE A 146 7.42 -0.69 -3.97
C PHE A 146 8.38 0.32 -3.36
N ASN A 147 8.44 1.52 -3.93
CA ASN A 147 9.27 2.61 -3.42
C ASN A 147 8.84 3.02 -2.01
N SER A 148 9.59 3.90 -1.36
CA SER A 148 9.27 4.39 -0.01
C SER A 148 7.94 5.14 0.10
N ASP A 149 7.44 5.68 -1.01
CA ASP A 149 6.12 6.31 -1.13
C ASP A 149 5.00 5.29 -1.45
N GLY A 150 5.32 4.00 -1.52
CA GLY A 150 4.41 2.92 -1.83
C GLY A 150 4.14 2.70 -3.32
N ALA A 151 4.61 3.56 -4.22
CA ALA A 151 4.42 3.37 -5.65
C ALA A 151 5.27 2.20 -6.18
N MET A 152 4.66 1.31 -6.97
CA MET A 152 5.34 0.19 -7.62
C MET A 152 6.41 0.71 -8.59
N ALA A 153 7.62 0.17 -8.48
CA ALA A 153 8.68 0.42 -9.43
C ALA A 153 8.44 -0.36 -10.74
N THR A 154 8.68 0.29 -11.88
CA THR A 154 8.65 -0.32 -13.21
C THR A 154 9.87 0.10 -14.01
N LYS A 155 10.35 -0.74 -14.96
CA LYS A 155 11.51 -0.44 -15.82
C LYS A 155 12.71 0.08 -15.04
N LYS A 156 13.03 -0.57 -13.91
CA LYS A 156 14.00 -0.01 -12.95
C LYS A 156 14.92 -1.07 -12.38
N TRP A 157 16.19 -0.70 -12.24
CA TRP A 157 17.15 -1.44 -11.44
C TRP A 157 16.92 -1.18 -9.95
N ILE A 158 16.84 -2.26 -9.19
CA ILE A 158 16.76 -2.22 -7.72
C ILE A 158 18.09 -2.72 -7.17
N GLU A 159 18.73 -1.88 -6.35
CA GLU A 159 20.03 -2.16 -5.71
C GLU A 159 21.13 -2.56 -6.71
N GLY A 160 21.01 -2.16 -7.97
CA GLY A 160 21.97 -2.52 -9.04
C GLY A 160 22.06 -4.02 -9.37
N THR A 161 21.20 -4.83 -8.77
CA THR A 161 21.25 -6.30 -8.84
C THR A 161 20.02 -6.91 -9.51
N PHE A 162 18.84 -6.38 -9.23
CA PHE A 162 17.56 -6.86 -9.71
C PHE A 162 16.95 -5.87 -10.70
N TYR A 163 16.19 -6.37 -11.65
CA TYR A 163 15.46 -5.51 -12.57
C TYR A 163 13.97 -5.85 -12.55
N VAL A 164 13.14 -4.84 -12.39
CA VAL A 164 11.68 -4.94 -12.55
C VAL A 164 11.30 -4.39 -13.93
N ASP A 165 10.46 -5.14 -14.66
CA ASP A 165 10.07 -4.81 -16.02
C ASP A 165 8.90 -3.81 -16.10
N ASP A 166 8.30 -3.66 -17.27
CA ASP A 166 7.16 -2.78 -17.54
C ASP A 166 5.94 -3.10 -16.68
N SER A 167 5.75 -4.38 -16.33
CA SER A 167 4.66 -4.84 -15.49
C SER A 167 4.95 -4.65 -13.99
N GLY A 168 6.19 -4.25 -13.65
CA GLY A 168 6.71 -4.18 -12.28
C GLY A 168 7.23 -5.52 -11.76
N ALA A 169 7.09 -6.62 -12.50
CA ALA A 169 7.57 -7.92 -12.08
C ALA A 169 9.10 -8.01 -12.18
N MET A 170 9.74 -8.60 -11.17
CA MET A 170 11.17 -8.89 -11.17
C MET A 170 11.49 -9.95 -12.22
N LEU A 171 12.53 -9.71 -13.03
CA LEU A 171 13.02 -10.67 -14.00
C LEU A 171 13.74 -11.84 -13.29
N VAL A 172 13.33 -13.06 -13.60
CA VAL A 172 13.92 -14.32 -13.08
C VAL A 172 14.12 -15.32 -14.21
N SER A 173 15.18 -16.13 -14.15
CA SER A 173 15.47 -17.23 -15.10
C SER A 173 15.30 -16.81 -16.57
N THR A 174 15.75 -15.62 -16.95
CA THR A 174 15.52 -15.07 -18.28
C THR A 174 16.71 -14.22 -18.75
N THR A 175 16.74 -13.98 -20.07
CA THR A 175 17.64 -12.99 -20.68
C THR A 175 16.81 -11.84 -21.25
N ARG A 176 17.20 -10.61 -20.97
CA ARG A 176 16.50 -9.40 -21.42
C ARG A 176 17.48 -8.32 -21.88
N THR A 177 17.14 -7.67 -22.99
CA THR A 177 17.89 -6.51 -23.44
C THR A 177 17.41 -5.26 -22.68
N ILE A 178 18.33 -4.61 -22.00
CA ILE A 178 18.10 -3.39 -21.21
C ILE A 178 19.20 -2.40 -21.61
N ASP A 179 18.83 -1.22 -22.10
CA ASP A 179 19.75 -0.17 -22.54
C ASP A 179 20.85 -0.65 -23.49
N GLY A 180 20.49 -1.53 -24.45
CA GLY A 180 21.39 -2.09 -25.48
C GLY A 180 22.28 -3.24 -24.99
N TRP A 181 22.15 -3.69 -23.76
CA TRP A 181 22.86 -4.83 -23.20
C TRP A 181 21.94 -6.00 -22.88
N ASN A 182 22.35 -7.22 -23.23
CA ASN A 182 21.64 -8.46 -22.88
C ASN A 182 22.06 -8.92 -21.49
N TYR A 183 21.17 -8.81 -20.53
CA TYR A 183 21.36 -9.30 -19.17
C TYR A 183 20.72 -10.68 -19.04
N THR A 184 21.43 -11.62 -18.42
CA THR A 184 20.88 -12.91 -18.00
C THR A 184 20.65 -12.89 -16.49
N PHE A 185 19.46 -13.27 -16.06
CA PHE A 185 19.03 -13.33 -14.66
C PHE A 185 18.89 -14.78 -14.22
N ASP A 186 19.34 -15.07 -12.99
CA ASP A 186 19.17 -16.39 -12.36
C ASP A 186 17.74 -16.59 -11.81
N GLY A 187 17.48 -17.75 -11.19
CA GLY A 187 16.18 -18.08 -10.57
C GLY A 187 15.83 -17.21 -9.36
N ASN A 188 16.79 -16.50 -8.79
CA ASN A 188 16.60 -15.56 -7.68
C ASN A 188 16.49 -14.11 -8.17
N GLY A 189 16.49 -13.86 -9.48
CA GLY A 189 16.39 -12.54 -10.09
C GLY A 189 17.68 -11.74 -10.10
N ARG A 190 18.83 -12.31 -9.71
CA ARG A 190 20.11 -11.62 -9.79
C ARG A 190 20.64 -11.69 -11.22
N TRP A 191 21.11 -10.57 -11.77
CA TRP A 191 21.85 -10.65 -13.03
C TRP A 191 23.20 -11.35 -12.82
N ILE A 192 23.53 -12.29 -13.72
CA ILE A 192 24.74 -13.12 -13.64
C ILE A 192 25.70 -12.88 -14.79
N THR A 193 25.19 -12.51 -15.96
CA THR A 193 26.02 -12.15 -17.12
C THR A 193 25.38 -11.01 -17.89
N VAL A 194 26.24 -10.27 -18.60
CA VAL A 194 25.82 -9.24 -19.55
C VAL A 194 26.69 -9.27 -20.79
N ASN A 195 26.12 -9.01 -21.98
CA ASN A 195 26.86 -8.85 -23.23
C ASN A 195 26.09 -7.96 -24.22
N ASN A 196 26.77 -7.48 -25.25
CA ASN A 196 26.16 -6.78 -26.37
C ASN A 196 26.51 -7.37 -27.75
N GLY A 197 27.10 -8.57 -27.76
CA GLY A 197 27.57 -9.25 -28.96
C GLY A 197 28.88 -8.68 -29.57
N GLY A 198 29.45 -7.63 -29.00
CA GLY A 198 30.67 -6.99 -29.41
C GLY A 198 31.96 -7.57 -28.75
N TYR A 199 33.08 -6.89 -28.95
CA TYR A 199 34.38 -7.24 -28.32
C TYR A 199 34.58 -6.55 -26.96
N SER A 200 33.68 -5.70 -26.55
CA SER A 200 33.79 -4.91 -25.31
C SER A 200 32.81 -5.36 -24.26
N CYS A 201 33.25 -5.33 -23.01
CA CYS A 201 32.40 -5.39 -21.83
C CYS A 201 32.17 -3.96 -21.29
N PRO A 202 31.03 -3.70 -20.60
CA PRO A 202 30.82 -2.40 -19.99
C PRO A 202 31.82 -2.16 -18.84
N ALA A 203 32.15 -0.90 -18.56
CA ALA A 203 33.14 -0.54 -17.56
C ALA A 203 32.84 -1.08 -16.15
N TRP A 204 31.56 -1.22 -15.81
CA TRP A 204 31.09 -1.76 -14.54
C TRP A 204 31.06 -3.31 -14.47
N ALA A 205 31.24 -4.00 -15.62
CA ALA A 205 31.38 -5.48 -15.69
C ALA A 205 32.54 -5.84 -16.63
N PRO A 206 33.79 -5.47 -16.28
CA PRO A 206 34.90 -5.50 -17.22
C PRO A 206 35.48 -6.89 -17.49
N ILE A 207 35.07 -7.93 -16.78
CA ILE A 207 35.67 -9.27 -16.93
C ILE A 207 34.98 -10.00 -18.10
N LYS A 208 35.78 -10.36 -19.11
CA LYS A 208 35.36 -11.06 -20.32
C LYS A 208 35.35 -12.57 -20.12
N GLY A 209 34.20 -13.22 -20.36
CA GLY A 209 34.04 -14.66 -20.33
C GLY A 209 33.83 -15.25 -21.73
N ASN A 210 34.56 -16.31 -22.04
CA ASN A 210 34.34 -17.14 -23.24
C ASN A 210 33.51 -18.37 -22.86
N ALA A 211 32.32 -18.48 -23.46
CA ALA A 211 31.34 -19.50 -23.08
C ALA A 211 31.76 -20.92 -23.46
N SER A 212 32.53 -21.08 -24.53
CA SER A 212 32.97 -22.39 -25.04
C SER A 212 34.09 -22.98 -24.18
N SER A 213 35.08 -22.14 -23.79
CA SER A 213 36.21 -22.60 -22.97
C SER A 213 35.95 -22.52 -21.47
N LYS A 214 34.92 -21.80 -21.06
CA LYS A 214 34.64 -21.43 -19.66
C LYS A 214 35.78 -20.68 -18.98
N ILE A 215 36.60 -19.94 -19.77
CA ILE A 215 37.70 -19.12 -19.26
C ILE A 215 37.25 -17.68 -19.19
N TYR A 216 37.58 -17.00 -18.08
CA TYR A 216 37.43 -15.56 -18.00
C TYR A 216 38.77 -14.83 -17.99
N HIS A 217 38.78 -13.64 -18.59
CA HIS A 217 39.94 -12.75 -18.70
C HIS A 217 39.66 -11.44 -17.95
N ARG A 218 40.59 -11.03 -17.14
CA ARG A 218 40.59 -9.71 -16.46
C ARG A 218 41.29 -8.66 -17.33
N PRO A 219 40.94 -7.37 -17.22
CA PRO A 219 41.74 -6.31 -17.81
C PRO A 219 43.23 -6.50 -17.48
N GLY A 220 44.09 -6.37 -18.50
CA GLY A 220 45.52 -6.60 -18.36
C GLY A 220 46.00 -8.05 -18.55
N ASN A 221 45.11 -9.03 -18.69
CA ASN A 221 45.53 -10.35 -19.13
C ASN A 221 45.93 -10.33 -20.63
N GLN A 222 46.91 -11.17 -21.01
CA GLN A 222 47.48 -11.21 -22.36
C GLN A 222 46.42 -11.36 -23.47
N SER A 223 45.38 -12.16 -23.25
CA SER A 223 44.31 -12.41 -24.22
C SER A 223 43.09 -11.52 -24.02
N TYR A 224 43.11 -10.56 -23.09
CA TYR A 224 41.93 -9.76 -22.76
C TYR A 224 41.38 -8.99 -23.99
N ASP A 225 42.25 -8.27 -24.69
CA ASP A 225 41.82 -7.39 -25.77
C ASP A 225 41.33 -8.12 -27.01
N ILE A 226 41.86 -9.29 -27.29
CA ILE A 226 41.47 -10.14 -28.43
C ILE A 226 40.28 -11.05 -28.13
N THR A 227 39.87 -11.20 -26.87
CA THR A 227 38.72 -12.03 -26.49
C THR A 227 37.43 -11.33 -26.84
N LYS A 228 36.62 -11.98 -27.70
CA LYS A 228 35.22 -11.61 -27.88
C LYS A 228 34.40 -12.25 -26.76
N PRO A 229 33.84 -11.47 -25.83
CA PRO A 229 33.08 -12.05 -24.72
C PRO A 229 31.69 -12.49 -25.16
N GLU A 230 31.28 -13.69 -24.77
CA GLU A 230 29.88 -14.09 -24.79
C GLU A 230 29.19 -13.78 -23.46
N ALA A 231 29.98 -13.48 -22.42
CA ALA A 231 29.51 -13.02 -21.11
C ALA A 231 30.48 -12.00 -20.53
N CYS A 232 29.96 -10.98 -19.85
CA CYS A 232 30.73 -10.03 -19.05
C CYS A 232 30.32 -10.11 -17.58
N PHE A 233 31.26 -9.94 -16.67
CA PHE A 233 31.05 -10.05 -15.22
C PHE A 233 31.67 -8.85 -14.51
N SER A 234 31.08 -8.44 -13.41
CA SER A 234 31.64 -7.35 -12.57
C SER A 234 32.84 -7.81 -11.74
N THR A 235 32.84 -9.08 -11.31
CA THR A 235 33.92 -9.64 -10.48
C THR A 235 34.31 -11.06 -10.95
N GLY A 236 35.53 -11.47 -10.58
CA GLY A 236 35.97 -12.86 -10.80
C GLY A 236 35.09 -13.88 -10.05
N THR A 237 34.69 -13.56 -8.84
CA THR A 237 33.76 -14.39 -8.05
C THR A 237 32.42 -14.60 -8.76
N GLN A 238 31.89 -13.55 -9.40
CA GLN A 238 30.67 -13.68 -10.21
C GLN A 238 30.89 -14.60 -11.42
N ALA A 239 32.04 -14.48 -12.09
CA ALA A 239 32.39 -15.37 -13.21
C ALA A 239 32.53 -16.83 -12.72
N GLU A 240 33.18 -17.07 -11.59
CA GLU A 240 33.35 -18.38 -10.98
C GLU A 240 32.01 -19.00 -10.58
N ALA A 241 31.11 -18.21 -9.99
CA ALA A 241 29.75 -18.63 -9.66
C ALA A 241 28.93 -19.02 -10.93
N ALA A 242 29.25 -18.41 -12.08
CA ALA A 242 28.68 -18.75 -13.39
C ALA A 242 29.40 -19.93 -14.10
N GLY A 243 30.33 -20.60 -13.41
CA GLY A 243 31.06 -21.77 -13.89
C GLY A 243 32.25 -21.49 -14.80
N TYR A 244 32.82 -20.27 -14.71
CA TYR A 244 34.04 -19.88 -15.42
C TYR A 244 35.27 -19.97 -14.50
N HIS A 245 36.47 -20.12 -15.10
CA HIS A 245 37.74 -20.11 -14.38
C HIS A 245 38.70 -19.05 -14.93
N ALA A 246 39.61 -18.59 -14.09
CA ALA A 246 40.57 -17.58 -14.48
C ALA A 246 41.47 -18.11 -15.61
N ALA A 247 41.77 -17.25 -16.59
CA ALA A 247 42.84 -17.51 -17.53
C ALA A 247 44.17 -17.74 -16.79
N LYS A 248 44.95 -18.73 -17.22
CA LYS A 248 46.35 -18.85 -16.74
C LYS A 248 47.10 -17.59 -17.14
N ARG A 249 47.99 -17.13 -16.25
CA ARG A 249 48.88 -16.01 -16.50
C ARG A 249 49.82 -16.31 -17.64
#